data_a507dc98fe67a606a186212796b7f062
#
_entry.id   a507dc98fe67a606a186212796b7f062
#
_cell.length_a   1.000
_cell.length_b   1.000
_cell.length_c   1.000
_cell.angle_alpha   90.00
_cell.angle_beta   90.00
_cell.angle_gamma   90.00
#
_symmetry.space_group_name_H-M   'P 1'
#
loop_
_entity.id
_entity.type
_entity.pdbx_description
1 polymer ?
#
loop_
_entity_poly.entity_id
_entity_poly.type
_entity_poly.pdbx_seq_one_letter_code
_entity_poly.pdbx_strand_id
1 'polypeptide(L)'
;ITPLAAMQLDEIEANRESFTATGIEAIRQGKIAAVLLAGGMGTRLGSDNPKGMYNVGLTHELYIFECLVNNLLEVVHQADAWIHLFVMTSDKNNDATIAFLQEHDYFGYKAEYVHFFKQEMAAATDYDGKIYLEEKGRLSTSPNGNGGWFISMKNNGMLDIVHNEGIEWLNVFAVDNVLQRIADPCFIGATIQRGCVVGSKVVRKNAPDEKVGVMCLEDGRPSIVEYYELTDELMNAKDEKGDPAYNYGFDCMHFLHQPHLLLDFLIPLIISTVSLMLGSF
;
A
#
# COMPACT_ATOMS: atom_id res chain seq x y z
N ILE A 1 -18.12 -0.29 -16.50
CA ILE A 1 -16.69 -0.62 -16.29
C ILE A 1 -16.16 -1.45 -17.44
N THR A 2 -14.85 -1.35 -17.75
CA THR A 2 -14.16 -2.13 -18.77
C THR A 2 -12.86 -2.74 -18.18
N PRO A 3 -12.40 -3.88 -18.75
CA PRO A 3 -11.15 -4.49 -18.29
C PRO A 3 -9.95 -3.57 -18.46
N LEU A 4 -8.97 -3.71 -17.57
CA LEU A 4 -7.70 -3.00 -17.61
C LEU A 4 -6.58 -3.97 -17.98
N ALA A 5 -5.66 -3.55 -18.85
CA ALA A 5 -4.50 -4.35 -19.22
C ALA A 5 -3.35 -4.16 -18.20
N ALA A 6 -2.71 -5.25 -17.82
CA ALA A 6 -1.50 -5.22 -17.00
C ALA A 6 -0.26 -5.59 -17.83
N MET A 7 0.91 -5.04 -17.47
CA MET A 7 2.19 -5.49 -17.98
C MET A 7 2.40 -6.96 -17.60
N GLN A 8 2.68 -7.81 -18.57
CA GLN A 8 2.79 -9.25 -18.36
C GLN A 8 4.20 -9.64 -17.89
N LEU A 9 4.33 -10.84 -17.31
CA LEU A 9 5.60 -11.30 -16.73
C LEU A 9 6.73 -11.40 -17.76
N ASP A 10 6.44 -11.81 -18.99
CA ASP A 10 7.41 -11.89 -20.08
C ASP A 10 7.97 -10.52 -20.47
N GLU A 11 7.13 -9.50 -20.50
CA GLU A 11 7.54 -8.12 -20.73
C GLU A 11 8.40 -7.59 -19.57
N ILE A 12 8.00 -7.91 -18.31
CA ILE A 12 8.76 -7.53 -17.13
C ILE A 12 10.13 -8.19 -17.15
N GLU A 13 10.20 -9.49 -17.43
CA GLU A 13 11.48 -10.23 -17.49
C GLU A 13 12.39 -9.71 -18.61
N ALA A 14 11.85 -9.43 -19.79
CA ALA A 14 12.61 -8.87 -20.90
C ALA A 14 13.24 -7.50 -20.60
N ASN A 15 12.67 -6.72 -19.67
CA ASN A 15 13.13 -5.38 -19.30
C ASN A 15 13.66 -5.30 -17.86
N ARG A 16 13.73 -6.42 -17.12
CA ARG A 16 14.03 -6.46 -15.69
C ARG A 16 15.29 -5.70 -15.31
N GLU A 17 16.38 -5.90 -16.05
CA GLU A 17 17.67 -5.25 -15.78
C GLU A 17 17.56 -3.72 -15.92
N SER A 18 16.95 -3.22 -17.00
CA SER A 18 16.73 -1.80 -17.25
C SER A 18 15.82 -1.17 -16.19
N PHE A 19 14.70 -1.82 -15.88
CA PHE A 19 13.77 -1.35 -14.85
C PHE A 19 14.45 -1.29 -13.48
N THR A 20 15.16 -2.37 -13.11
CA THR A 20 15.87 -2.43 -11.83
C THR A 20 16.92 -1.34 -11.71
N ALA A 21 17.70 -1.09 -12.77
CA ALA A 21 18.71 -0.03 -12.76
C ALA A 21 18.09 1.36 -12.53
N THR A 22 16.98 1.67 -13.21
CA THR A 22 16.26 2.93 -13.01
C THR A 22 15.70 3.07 -11.60
N GLY A 23 15.11 2.00 -11.05
CA GLY A 23 14.58 2.02 -9.68
C GLY A 23 15.68 2.19 -8.62
N ILE A 24 16.80 1.49 -8.75
CA ILE A 24 17.96 1.63 -7.86
C ILE A 24 18.50 3.06 -7.90
N GLU A 25 18.59 3.66 -9.07
CA GLU A 25 19.07 5.04 -9.21
C GLU A 25 18.12 6.04 -8.52
N ALA A 26 16.80 5.87 -8.68
CA ALA A 26 15.82 6.70 -8.00
C ALA A 26 15.89 6.56 -6.46
N ILE A 27 16.15 5.34 -5.96
CA ILE A 27 16.37 5.10 -4.52
C ILE A 27 17.66 5.78 -4.05
N ARG A 28 18.77 5.65 -4.77
CA ARG A 28 20.06 6.30 -4.46
C ARG A 28 19.98 7.81 -4.42
N GLN A 29 19.14 8.39 -5.25
CA GLN A 29 18.86 9.82 -5.26
C GLN A 29 17.96 10.29 -4.11
N GLY A 30 17.54 9.41 -3.20
CA GLY A 30 16.65 9.73 -2.08
C GLY A 30 15.21 10.07 -2.49
N LYS A 31 14.81 9.77 -3.73
CA LYS A 31 13.50 10.13 -4.26
C LYS A 31 12.35 9.26 -3.80
N ILE A 32 12.63 8.16 -3.12
CA ILE A 32 11.65 7.12 -2.77
C ILE A 32 11.45 7.07 -1.26
N ALA A 33 10.19 7.01 -0.82
CA ALA A 33 9.84 6.62 0.54
C ALA A 33 8.82 5.48 0.55
N ALA A 34 8.79 4.76 1.65
CA ALA A 34 7.86 3.68 1.93
C ALA A 34 6.80 4.15 2.93
N VAL A 35 5.52 3.82 2.71
CA VAL A 35 4.40 4.15 3.61
C VAL A 35 3.70 2.86 4.01
N LEU A 36 3.87 2.44 5.25
CA LEU A 36 3.26 1.25 5.82
C LEU A 36 1.91 1.60 6.48
N LEU A 37 0.84 0.99 6.01
CA LEU A 37 -0.49 1.11 6.60
C LEU A 37 -0.65 0.05 7.71
N ALA A 38 -0.45 0.45 8.97
CA ALA A 38 -0.41 -0.43 10.14
C ALA A 38 -1.39 -0.01 11.26
N GLY A 39 -2.48 0.69 10.94
CA GLY A 39 -3.49 1.13 11.93
C GLY A 39 -4.38 0.02 12.49
N GLY A 40 -4.30 -1.20 11.98
CA GLY A 40 -5.15 -2.33 12.35
C GLY A 40 -4.68 -3.10 13.58
N MET A 41 -5.67 -3.71 14.28
CA MET A 41 -5.44 -4.64 15.40
C MET A 41 -5.43 -6.09 14.90
N GLY A 42 -4.77 -6.97 15.64
CA GLY A 42 -4.64 -8.40 15.34
C GLY A 42 -5.87 -9.26 15.67
N THR A 43 -7.03 -8.68 15.91
CA THR A 43 -8.22 -9.39 16.41
C THR A 43 -8.65 -10.56 15.53
N ARG A 44 -8.54 -10.43 14.21
CA ARG A 44 -8.82 -11.54 13.26
C ARG A 44 -7.80 -12.68 13.36
N LEU A 45 -6.62 -12.41 13.93
CA LEU A 45 -5.55 -13.39 14.17
C LEU A 45 -5.61 -13.93 15.61
N GLY A 46 -6.65 -13.56 16.38
CA GLY A 46 -6.81 -13.97 17.78
C GLY A 46 -5.86 -13.24 18.75
N SER A 47 -5.38 -12.03 18.39
CA SER A 47 -4.49 -11.22 19.21
C SER A 47 -5.11 -9.84 19.49
N ASP A 48 -4.97 -9.36 20.72
CA ASP A 48 -5.38 -8.01 21.13
C ASP A 48 -4.30 -6.97 20.85
N ASN A 49 -3.13 -7.39 20.35
CA ASN A 49 -2.03 -6.52 19.98
C ASN A 49 -2.19 -5.95 18.56
N PRO A 50 -1.45 -4.89 18.21
CA PRO A 50 -1.31 -4.43 16.82
C PRO A 50 -0.93 -5.58 15.88
N LYS A 51 -1.50 -5.61 14.67
CA LYS A 51 -1.31 -6.73 13.73
C LYS A 51 0.16 -7.00 13.41
N GLY A 52 0.97 -5.95 13.25
CA GLY A 52 2.40 -6.06 12.95
C GLY A 52 3.23 -6.76 14.03
N MET A 53 2.73 -6.82 15.27
CA MET A 53 3.34 -7.52 16.39
C MET A 53 3.00 -9.02 16.43
N TYR A 54 2.19 -9.52 15.51
CA TYR A 54 1.81 -10.93 15.49
C TYR A 54 3.00 -11.79 15.08
N ASN A 55 3.26 -12.84 15.88
CA ASN A 55 4.33 -13.80 15.61
C ASN A 55 3.84 -14.84 14.59
N VAL A 56 4.48 -14.88 13.43
CA VAL A 56 4.22 -15.84 12.34
C VAL A 56 5.22 -16.98 12.31
N GLY A 57 6.24 -16.94 13.17
CA GLY A 57 7.29 -17.95 13.23
C GLY A 57 6.82 -19.28 13.81
N LEU A 58 7.31 -20.38 13.24
CA LEU A 58 7.03 -21.74 13.69
C LEU A 58 8.14 -22.35 14.53
N THR A 59 9.39 -22.01 14.25
CA THR A 59 10.59 -22.56 14.90
C THR A 59 11.33 -21.56 15.76
N HIS A 60 11.13 -20.29 15.52
CA HIS A 60 11.63 -19.15 16.29
C HIS A 60 10.63 -18.01 16.17
N GLU A 61 10.76 -17.01 17.03
CA GLU A 61 9.94 -15.81 16.93
C GLU A 61 10.28 -15.05 15.64
N LEU A 62 9.23 -14.69 14.91
CA LEU A 62 9.32 -13.92 13.68
C LEU A 62 8.05 -13.06 13.58
N TYR A 63 8.19 -11.78 13.69
CA TYR A 63 7.04 -10.86 13.72
C TYR A 63 6.73 -10.31 12.33
N ILE A 64 5.48 -9.96 12.09
CA ILE A 64 5.05 -9.35 10.82
C ILE A 64 5.88 -8.08 10.53
N PHE A 65 6.08 -7.21 11.53
CA PHE A 65 6.94 -6.03 11.36
C PHE A 65 8.37 -6.39 10.97
N GLU A 66 8.93 -7.44 11.59
CA GLU A 66 10.28 -7.92 11.26
C GLU A 66 10.38 -8.38 9.81
N CYS A 67 9.40 -9.15 9.32
CA CYS A 67 9.34 -9.57 7.92
C CYS A 67 9.34 -8.37 6.96
N LEU A 68 8.51 -7.36 7.24
CA LEU A 68 8.39 -6.17 6.40
C LEU A 68 9.65 -5.30 6.44
N VAL A 69 10.24 -5.13 7.62
CA VAL A 69 11.50 -4.37 7.76
C VAL A 69 12.65 -5.09 7.05
N ASN A 70 12.78 -6.40 7.22
CA ASN A 70 13.82 -7.19 6.54
C ASN A 70 13.68 -7.10 5.01
N ASN A 71 12.45 -7.16 4.49
CA ASN A 71 12.18 -6.98 3.06
C ASN A 71 12.65 -5.60 2.56
N LEU A 72 12.41 -4.54 3.31
CA LEU A 72 12.87 -3.19 2.95
C LEU A 72 14.39 -3.04 3.10
N LEU A 73 15.00 -3.69 4.12
CA LEU A 73 16.47 -3.70 4.31
C LEU A 73 17.21 -4.35 3.14
N GLU A 74 16.64 -5.39 2.52
CA GLU A 74 17.24 -5.97 1.30
C GLU A 74 17.41 -4.92 0.20
N VAL A 75 16.39 -4.07 0.01
CA VAL A 75 16.44 -2.99 -1.00
C VAL A 75 17.43 -1.88 -0.58
N VAL A 76 17.45 -1.50 0.70
CA VAL A 76 18.41 -0.56 1.26
C VAL A 76 19.85 -1.03 0.99
N HIS A 77 20.15 -2.31 1.25
CA HIS A 77 21.48 -2.90 0.98
C HIS A 77 21.79 -2.97 -0.51
N GLN A 78 20.81 -3.35 -1.35
CA GLN A 78 21.00 -3.40 -2.80
C GLN A 78 21.28 -2.03 -3.41
N ALA A 79 20.60 -1.00 -2.92
CA ALA A 79 20.76 0.36 -3.39
C ALA A 79 21.95 1.09 -2.73
N ASP A 80 22.46 0.60 -1.61
CA ASP A 80 23.40 1.30 -0.72
C ASP A 80 22.87 2.70 -0.32
N ALA A 81 21.55 2.77 -0.02
CA ALA A 81 20.86 4.02 0.32
C ALA A 81 19.67 3.74 1.23
N TRP A 82 19.48 4.60 2.25
CA TRP A 82 18.36 4.48 3.19
C TRP A 82 17.08 5.06 2.59
N ILE A 83 15.96 4.42 2.92
CA ILE A 83 14.61 4.81 2.48
C ILE A 83 13.84 5.30 3.70
N HIS A 84 13.18 6.45 3.64
CA HIS A 84 12.29 6.90 4.70
C HIS A 84 11.07 5.97 4.78
N LEU A 85 10.79 5.46 5.98
CA LEU A 85 9.66 4.60 6.29
C LEU A 85 8.64 5.37 7.13
N PHE A 86 7.50 5.68 6.57
CA PHE A 86 6.37 6.29 7.27
C PHE A 86 5.41 5.20 7.72
N VAL A 87 5.15 5.09 9.02
CA VAL A 87 4.29 4.07 9.62
C VAL A 87 2.99 4.71 10.08
N MET A 88 1.91 4.43 9.37
CA MET A 88 0.58 4.85 9.78
C MET A 88 0.05 3.95 10.88
N THR A 89 -0.24 4.52 12.03
CA THR A 89 -0.85 3.87 13.19
C THR A 89 -2.28 4.35 13.42
N SER A 90 -2.89 3.93 14.50
CA SER A 90 -4.19 4.45 14.99
C SER A 90 -4.07 4.88 16.45
N ASP A 91 -5.04 5.61 16.97
CA ASP A 91 -5.07 5.98 18.39
C ASP A 91 -5.00 4.76 19.32
N LYS A 92 -5.54 3.61 18.87
CA LYS A 92 -5.56 2.38 19.67
C LYS A 92 -4.22 1.65 19.71
N ASN A 93 -3.39 1.77 18.67
CA ASN A 93 -2.18 0.96 18.54
C ASN A 93 -0.87 1.75 18.44
N ASN A 94 -0.93 3.08 18.39
CA ASN A 94 0.25 3.92 18.18
C ASN A 94 1.36 3.64 19.20
N ASP A 95 1.03 3.78 20.49
CA ASP A 95 2.05 3.72 21.55
C ASP A 95 2.63 2.31 21.68
N ALA A 96 1.79 1.27 21.54
CA ALA A 96 2.23 -0.11 21.53
C ALA A 96 3.12 -0.43 20.33
N THR A 97 2.79 0.09 19.13
CA THR A 97 3.59 -0.10 17.92
C THR A 97 4.96 0.57 18.04
N ILE A 98 5.00 1.82 18.52
CA ILE A 98 6.26 2.54 18.72
C ILE A 98 7.14 1.82 19.74
N ALA A 99 6.58 1.49 20.92
CA ALA A 99 7.32 0.79 21.97
C ALA A 99 7.89 -0.55 21.49
N PHE A 100 7.10 -1.32 20.76
CA PHE A 100 7.53 -2.61 20.21
C PHE A 100 8.68 -2.48 19.23
N LEU A 101 8.60 -1.54 18.27
CA LEU A 101 9.69 -1.32 17.32
C LEU A 101 10.97 -0.81 18.01
N GLN A 102 10.84 0.04 19.03
CA GLN A 102 11.97 0.50 19.84
C GLN A 102 12.61 -0.64 20.64
N GLU A 103 11.80 -1.50 21.29
CA GLU A 103 12.27 -2.65 22.06
C GLU A 103 13.07 -3.64 21.18
N HIS A 104 12.70 -3.77 19.91
CA HIS A 104 13.38 -4.64 18.94
C HIS A 104 14.43 -3.90 18.09
N ASP A 105 14.89 -2.70 18.53
CA ASP A 105 15.87 -1.88 17.80
C ASP A 105 15.50 -1.72 16.32
N TYR A 106 14.20 -1.48 16.06
CA TYR A 106 13.61 -1.37 14.72
C TYR A 106 13.98 -2.51 13.76
N PHE A 107 14.30 -3.69 14.29
CA PHE A 107 14.81 -4.85 13.54
C PHE A 107 16.04 -4.51 12.67
N GLY A 108 16.91 -3.63 13.17
CA GLY A 108 18.12 -3.16 12.47
C GLY A 108 17.90 -2.03 11.48
N TYR A 109 16.68 -1.50 11.35
CA TYR A 109 16.44 -0.29 10.58
C TYR A 109 16.87 0.94 11.34
N LYS A 110 17.41 1.97 10.64
CA LYS A 110 17.83 3.22 11.30
C LYS A 110 16.63 4.00 11.81
N ALA A 111 16.61 4.28 13.12
CA ALA A 111 15.50 4.98 13.78
C ALA A 111 15.22 6.38 13.18
N GLU A 112 16.26 7.10 12.73
CA GLU A 112 16.12 8.42 12.10
C GLU A 112 15.34 8.40 10.76
N TYR A 113 15.24 7.24 10.13
CA TYR A 113 14.45 7.05 8.89
C TYR A 113 13.04 6.52 9.14
N VAL A 114 12.62 6.26 10.40
CA VAL A 114 11.30 5.75 10.75
C VAL A 114 10.43 6.86 11.34
N HIS A 115 9.31 7.15 10.70
CA HIS A 115 8.40 8.22 11.08
C HIS A 115 7.01 7.67 11.35
N PHE A 116 6.39 8.05 12.46
CA PHE A 116 5.07 7.59 12.84
C PHE A 116 4.03 8.69 12.66
N PHE A 117 2.87 8.32 12.16
CA PHE A 117 1.72 9.22 12.09
C PHE A 117 0.42 8.45 12.34
N LYS A 118 -0.57 9.12 12.88
CA LYS A 118 -1.85 8.51 13.20
C LYS A 118 -2.84 8.70 12.07
N GLN A 119 -3.56 7.63 11.71
CA GLN A 119 -4.70 7.73 10.79
C GLN A 119 -5.82 8.55 11.42
N GLU A 120 -6.60 9.25 10.59
CA GLU A 120 -7.80 9.92 11.02
C GLU A 120 -8.89 8.92 11.40
N MET A 121 -9.70 9.32 12.36
CA MET A 121 -10.84 8.55 12.84
C MET A 121 -12.13 9.21 12.37
N ALA A 122 -13.09 8.41 11.91
CA ALA A 122 -14.43 8.85 11.55
C ALA A 122 -15.41 8.48 12.65
N ALA A 123 -16.41 9.33 12.88
CA ALA A 123 -17.51 9.00 13.79
C ALA A 123 -18.30 7.80 13.24
N ALA A 124 -18.56 6.82 14.08
CA ALA A 124 -19.42 5.70 13.74
C ALA A 124 -20.88 6.15 13.73
N THR A 125 -21.62 5.79 12.65
CA THR A 125 -23.05 6.09 12.51
C THR A 125 -23.84 4.80 12.23
N ASP A 126 -25.15 4.82 12.53
CA ASP A 126 -26.08 3.82 12.00
C ASP A 126 -26.46 4.14 10.55
N TYR A 127 -27.33 3.30 9.97
CA TYR A 127 -27.80 3.47 8.59
C TYR A 127 -28.68 4.71 8.37
N ASP A 128 -29.22 5.29 9.45
CA ASP A 128 -30.01 6.53 9.44
C ASP A 128 -29.12 7.78 9.64
N GLY A 129 -27.79 7.59 9.77
CA GLY A 129 -26.82 8.67 9.98
C GLY A 129 -26.73 9.16 11.43
N LYS A 130 -27.33 8.44 12.38
CA LYS A 130 -27.24 8.79 13.81
C LYS A 130 -25.88 8.38 14.36
N ILE A 131 -25.20 9.32 15.00
CA ILE A 131 -23.88 9.11 15.57
C ILE A 131 -23.97 8.21 16.82
N TYR A 132 -23.10 7.21 16.89
CA TYR A 132 -22.91 6.38 18.09
C TYR A 132 -22.03 7.09 19.12
N LEU A 133 -22.38 6.91 20.39
CA LEU A 133 -21.54 7.30 21.51
C LEU A 133 -20.96 6.04 22.17
N GLU A 134 -19.67 6.06 22.45
CA GLU A 134 -19.00 5.02 23.24
C GLU A 134 -19.40 5.15 24.71
N GLU A 135 -19.50 6.40 25.19
CA GLU A 135 -20.00 6.79 26.49
C GLU A 135 -20.58 8.21 26.44
N LYS A 136 -21.18 8.69 27.54
CA LYS A 136 -21.76 10.03 27.58
C LYS A 136 -20.68 11.10 27.32
N GLY A 137 -20.86 11.83 26.20
CA GLY A 137 -19.95 12.90 25.79
C GLY A 137 -18.73 12.44 24.99
N ARG A 138 -18.61 11.12 24.67
CA ARG A 138 -17.54 10.58 23.86
C ARG A 138 -18.08 9.86 22.63
N LEU A 139 -17.66 10.30 21.45
CA LEU A 139 -18.05 9.68 20.19
C LEU A 139 -17.44 8.27 20.05
N SER A 140 -18.22 7.34 19.58
CA SER A 140 -17.71 6.10 19.04
C SER A 140 -17.06 6.40 17.69
N THR A 141 -15.81 6.00 17.52
CA THR A 141 -15.05 6.25 16.31
C THR A 141 -14.51 4.95 15.72
N SER A 142 -14.37 4.93 14.40
CA SER A 142 -13.70 3.87 13.67
C SER A 142 -12.62 4.46 12.77
N PRO A 143 -11.60 3.68 12.38
CA PRO A 143 -10.64 4.10 11.37
C PRO A 143 -11.34 4.56 10.10
N ASN A 144 -10.88 5.68 9.52
CA ASN A 144 -11.44 6.22 8.27
C ASN A 144 -11.03 5.41 7.01
N GLY A 145 -10.50 4.21 7.24
CA GLY A 145 -10.03 3.30 6.19
C GLY A 145 -8.67 3.66 5.60
N ASN A 146 -8.14 2.74 4.80
CA ASN A 146 -6.81 2.91 4.20
C ASN A 146 -6.75 4.09 3.23
N GLY A 147 -7.85 4.46 2.56
CA GLY A 147 -7.87 5.59 1.62
C GLY A 147 -7.54 6.95 2.24
N GLY A 148 -7.71 7.11 3.56
CA GLY A 148 -7.40 8.34 4.29
C GLY A 148 -5.91 8.55 4.63
N TRP A 149 -5.01 7.64 4.22
CA TRP A 149 -3.61 7.67 4.62
C TRP A 149 -2.89 8.98 4.24
N PHE A 150 -3.14 9.51 3.04
CA PHE A 150 -2.45 10.71 2.57
C PHE A 150 -2.87 11.96 3.33
N ILE A 151 -4.16 12.13 3.57
CA ILE A 151 -4.65 13.27 4.35
C ILE A 151 -4.17 13.18 5.82
N SER A 152 -4.13 11.96 6.38
CA SER A 152 -3.56 11.72 7.71
C SER A 152 -2.08 12.07 7.75
N MET A 153 -1.30 11.66 6.76
CA MET A 153 0.12 12.00 6.61
C MET A 153 0.33 13.52 6.54
N LYS A 154 -0.50 14.22 5.74
CA LYS A 154 -0.50 15.68 5.64
C LYS A 154 -0.80 16.35 6.97
N ASN A 155 -1.89 15.95 7.63
CA ASN A 155 -2.35 16.58 8.89
C ASN A 155 -1.40 16.32 10.06
N ASN A 156 -0.58 15.26 10.00
CA ASN A 156 0.47 14.98 10.98
C ASN A 156 1.83 15.62 10.61
N GLY A 157 1.91 16.45 9.58
CA GLY A 157 3.14 17.19 9.20
C GLY A 157 4.21 16.35 8.50
N MET A 158 3.90 15.11 8.09
CA MET A 158 4.87 14.22 7.43
C MET A 158 5.27 14.71 6.03
N LEU A 159 4.42 15.52 5.38
CA LEU A 159 4.75 16.09 4.07
C LEU A 159 5.91 17.09 4.13
N ASP A 160 6.18 17.69 5.28
CA ASP A 160 7.34 18.56 5.45
C ASP A 160 8.64 17.76 5.32
N ILE A 161 8.67 16.54 5.86
CA ILE A 161 9.82 15.61 5.69
C ILE A 161 9.96 15.22 4.23
N VAL A 162 8.84 14.84 3.57
CA VAL A 162 8.82 14.47 2.15
C VAL A 162 9.41 15.57 1.28
N HIS A 163 9.04 16.83 1.53
CA HIS A 163 9.53 17.97 0.76
C HIS A 163 10.99 18.30 1.07
N ASN A 164 11.37 18.32 2.37
CA ASN A 164 12.72 18.68 2.80
C ASN A 164 13.77 17.67 2.34
N GLU A 165 13.41 16.38 2.29
CA GLU A 165 14.29 15.30 1.83
C GLU A 165 14.24 15.10 0.29
N GLY A 166 13.42 15.85 -0.43
CA GLY A 166 13.30 15.76 -1.88
C GLY A 166 12.66 14.45 -2.37
N ILE A 167 11.82 13.83 -1.55
CA ILE A 167 11.10 12.60 -1.90
C ILE A 167 10.04 12.94 -2.97
N GLU A 168 10.10 12.23 -4.08
CA GLU A 168 9.18 12.40 -5.22
C GLU A 168 8.10 11.31 -5.27
N TRP A 169 8.39 10.13 -4.72
CA TRP A 169 7.55 8.95 -4.87
C TRP A 169 7.30 8.25 -3.54
N LEU A 170 6.06 7.81 -3.36
CA LEU A 170 5.63 7.08 -2.16
C LEU A 170 5.20 5.66 -2.55
N ASN A 171 5.86 4.65 -1.99
CA ASN A 171 5.45 3.25 -2.09
C ASN A 171 4.55 2.90 -0.91
N VAL A 172 3.25 2.85 -1.14
CA VAL A 172 2.24 2.57 -0.11
C VAL A 172 1.91 1.09 -0.09
N PHE A 173 1.86 0.49 1.10
CA PHE A 173 1.59 -0.92 1.28
C PHE A 173 0.95 -1.22 2.64
N ALA A 174 0.23 -2.34 2.74
CA ALA A 174 -0.45 -2.73 3.95
C ALA A 174 0.35 -3.75 4.78
N VAL A 175 0.16 -3.73 6.10
CA VAL A 175 0.78 -4.67 7.05
C VAL A 175 0.33 -6.13 6.86
N ASP A 176 -0.73 -6.35 6.09
CA ASP A 176 -1.39 -7.65 5.95
C ASP A 176 -0.62 -8.63 5.06
N ASN A 177 0.11 -8.13 4.07
CA ASN A 177 0.87 -8.96 3.15
C ASN A 177 2.37 -8.92 3.47
N VAL A 178 2.87 -9.93 4.16
CA VAL A 178 4.29 -10.07 4.52
C VAL A 178 5.18 -10.52 3.37
N LEU A 179 4.59 -11.02 2.28
CA LEU A 179 5.33 -11.53 1.12
C LEU A 179 5.54 -10.46 0.03
N GLN A 180 4.97 -9.29 0.19
CA GLN A 180 5.11 -8.23 -0.80
C GLN A 180 6.54 -7.69 -0.85
N ARG A 181 7.04 -7.39 -2.05
CA ARG A 181 8.33 -6.73 -2.26
C ARG A 181 8.15 -5.22 -2.13
N ILE A 182 8.58 -4.68 -0.98
CA ILE A 182 8.49 -3.26 -0.66
C ILE A 182 9.61 -2.51 -1.39
N ALA A 183 9.28 -1.33 -1.92
CA ALA A 183 10.21 -0.50 -2.69
C ALA A 183 10.96 -1.29 -3.79
N ASP A 184 10.30 -2.27 -4.40
CA ASP A 184 10.87 -3.14 -5.45
C ASP A 184 11.47 -2.31 -6.59
N PRO A 185 12.79 -2.34 -6.81
CA PRO A 185 13.42 -1.50 -7.82
C PRO A 185 12.91 -1.76 -9.23
N CYS A 186 12.56 -3.01 -9.57
CA CYS A 186 12.00 -3.34 -10.88
C CYS A 186 10.64 -2.66 -11.08
N PHE A 187 9.77 -2.70 -10.08
CA PHE A 187 8.45 -2.06 -10.12
C PHE A 187 8.55 -0.52 -10.18
N ILE A 188 9.41 0.07 -9.35
CA ILE A 188 9.71 1.51 -9.35
C ILE A 188 10.20 1.94 -10.74
N GLY A 189 11.21 1.27 -11.27
CA GLY A 189 11.80 1.63 -12.55
C GLY A 189 10.84 1.44 -13.72
N ALA A 190 10.02 0.41 -13.71
CA ALA A 190 8.98 0.21 -14.71
C ALA A 190 7.96 1.35 -14.71
N THR A 191 7.49 1.77 -13.53
CA THR A 191 6.56 2.89 -13.38
C THR A 191 7.16 4.20 -13.91
N ILE A 192 8.41 4.49 -13.54
CA ILE A 192 9.13 5.69 -13.98
C ILE A 192 9.38 5.67 -15.51
N GLN A 193 9.90 4.57 -16.05
CA GLN A 193 10.20 4.47 -17.50
C GLN A 193 8.96 4.54 -18.38
N ARG A 194 7.80 4.09 -17.87
CA ARG A 194 6.51 4.20 -18.55
C ARG A 194 5.90 5.60 -18.45
N GLY A 195 6.51 6.51 -17.69
CA GLY A 195 5.99 7.87 -17.49
C GLY A 195 4.65 7.89 -16.74
N CYS A 196 4.38 6.85 -15.95
CA CYS A 196 3.14 6.74 -15.20
C CYS A 196 3.25 7.50 -13.90
N VAL A 197 2.18 8.16 -13.48
CA VAL A 197 2.10 8.85 -12.18
C VAL A 197 1.70 7.91 -11.03
N VAL A 198 1.13 6.75 -11.38
CA VAL A 198 0.78 5.68 -10.44
C VAL A 198 1.15 4.33 -11.04
N GLY A 199 1.78 3.49 -10.25
CA GLY A 199 1.95 2.06 -10.51
C GLY A 199 1.21 1.23 -9.46
N SER A 200 0.65 0.10 -9.85
CA SER A 200 0.01 -0.85 -8.92
C SER A 200 0.46 -2.27 -9.24
N LYS A 201 0.79 -3.04 -8.21
CA LYS A 201 1.00 -4.48 -8.35
C LYS A 201 -0.36 -5.18 -8.28
N VAL A 202 -0.55 -6.14 -9.17
CA VAL A 202 -1.76 -6.94 -9.24
C VAL A 202 -1.41 -8.42 -9.33
N VAL A 203 -2.33 -9.26 -8.88
CA VAL A 203 -2.23 -10.71 -8.98
C VAL A 203 -3.37 -11.23 -9.86
N ARG A 204 -3.13 -12.33 -10.59
CA ARG A 204 -4.23 -12.98 -11.30
C ARG A 204 -5.10 -13.72 -10.29
N LYS A 205 -6.41 -13.55 -10.41
CA LYS A 205 -7.37 -14.33 -9.62
C LYS A 205 -7.26 -15.81 -9.99
N ASN A 206 -7.33 -16.67 -8.97
CA ASN A 206 -7.36 -18.14 -9.17
C ASN A 206 -8.75 -18.63 -9.57
N ALA A 207 -9.81 -17.89 -9.15
CA ALA A 207 -11.20 -18.21 -9.47
C ALA A 207 -12.01 -16.91 -9.63
N PRO A 208 -13.08 -16.91 -10.44
CA PRO A 208 -13.92 -15.74 -10.64
C PRO A 208 -14.52 -15.16 -9.35
N ASP A 209 -14.84 -16.01 -8.38
CA ASP A 209 -15.47 -15.69 -7.09
C ASP A 209 -14.46 -15.38 -5.96
N GLU A 210 -13.16 -15.30 -6.28
CA GLU A 210 -12.14 -14.91 -5.30
C GLU A 210 -12.44 -13.52 -4.72
N LYS A 211 -12.42 -13.44 -3.37
CA LYS A 211 -12.82 -12.24 -2.61
C LYS A 211 -11.69 -11.21 -2.57
N VAL A 212 -11.43 -10.59 -3.69
CA VAL A 212 -10.42 -9.53 -3.85
C VAL A 212 -10.98 -8.43 -4.75
N GLY A 213 -10.68 -7.17 -4.45
CA GLY A 213 -11.01 -6.04 -5.31
C GLY A 213 -10.33 -6.17 -6.67
N VAL A 214 -11.01 -5.83 -7.74
CA VAL A 214 -10.52 -5.98 -9.12
C VAL A 214 -10.21 -4.63 -9.72
N MET A 215 -9.02 -4.50 -10.29
CA MET A 215 -8.64 -3.33 -11.07
C MET A 215 -9.36 -3.33 -12.42
N CYS A 216 -9.97 -2.20 -12.75
CA CYS A 216 -10.71 -2.01 -13.99
C CYS A 216 -10.63 -0.54 -14.45
N LEU A 217 -11.27 -0.22 -15.55
CA LEU A 217 -11.57 1.15 -15.96
C LEU A 217 -13.06 1.45 -15.72
N GLU A 218 -13.33 2.51 -15.00
CA GLU A 218 -14.67 3.10 -14.84
C GLU A 218 -14.68 4.43 -15.57
N ASP A 219 -15.53 4.54 -16.58
CA ASP A 219 -15.60 5.70 -17.50
C ASP A 219 -14.22 6.09 -18.09
N GLY A 220 -13.41 5.07 -18.41
CA GLY A 220 -12.07 5.22 -18.97
C GLY A 220 -10.99 5.61 -17.94
N ARG A 221 -11.31 5.62 -16.64
CA ARG A 221 -10.36 5.90 -15.55
C ARG A 221 -10.08 4.65 -14.74
N PRO A 222 -8.83 4.43 -14.30
CA PRO A 222 -8.53 3.33 -13.39
C PRO A 222 -9.36 3.40 -12.11
N SER A 223 -9.97 2.29 -11.76
CA SER A 223 -10.81 2.12 -10.57
C SER A 223 -10.61 0.74 -9.99
N ILE A 224 -11.04 0.56 -8.75
CA ILE A 224 -11.11 -0.74 -8.09
C ILE A 224 -12.58 -1.01 -7.80
N VAL A 225 -13.07 -2.15 -8.27
CA VAL A 225 -14.41 -2.63 -7.94
C VAL A 225 -14.27 -3.79 -6.95
N GLU A 226 -14.90 -3.63 -5.80
CA GLU A 226 -14.87 -4.66 -4.77
C GLU A 226 -15.64 -5.93 -5.20
N TYR A 227 -15.19 -7.09 -4.72
CA TYR A 227 -15.76 -8.39 -5.12
C TYR A 227 -17.26 -8.50 -4.88
N TYR A 228 -17.83 -7.78 -3.90
CA TYR A 228 -19.27 -7.76 -3.60
C TYR A 228 -20.05 -6.75 -4.46
N GLU A 229 -19.39 -5.93 -5.25
CA GLU A 229 -19.99 -4.98 -6.21
C GLU A 229 -19.96 -5.55 -7.64
N LEU A 230 -19.15 -6.59 -7.90
CA LEU A 230 -19.11 -7.28 -9.18
C LEU A 230 -20.41 -8.08 -9.39
N THR A 231 -21.11 -7.81 -10.48
CA THR A 231 -22.25 -8.63 -10.90
C THR A 231 -21.78 -10.00 -11.41
N ASP A 232 -22.65 -11.01 -11.37
CA ASP A 232 -22.35 -12.35 -11.91
C ASP A 232 -21.93 -12.30 -13.39
N GLU A 233 -22.48 -11.38 -14.16
CA GLU A 233 -22.13 -11.16 -15.56
C GLU A 233 -20.69 -10.71 -15.71
N LEU A 234 -20.27 -9.69 -14.95
CA LEU A 234 -18.90 -9.17 -14.98
C LEU A 234 -17.90 -10.18 -14.41
N MET A 235 -18.29 -10.87 -13.33
CA MET A 235 -17.43 -11.88 -12.68
C MET A 235 -17.09 -13.04 -13.65
N ASN A 236 -18.04 -13.43 -14.52
CA ASN A 236 -17.87 -14.53 -15.48
C ASN A 236 -17.51 -14.05 -16.90
N ALA A 237 -17.38 -12.75 -17.13
CA ALA A 237 -17.01 -12.20 -18.43
C ALA A 237 -15.63 -12.71 -18.87
N LYS A 238 -15.51 -12.98 -20.18
CA LYS A 238 -14.27 -13.47 -20.78
C LYS A 238 -13.75 -12.50 -21.81
N ASP A 239 -12.42 -12.43 -21.94
CA ASP A 239 -11.74 -11.70 -22.99
C ASP A 239 -11.77 -12.48 -24.34
N GLU A 240 -11.16 -11.89 -25.38
CA GLU A 240 -11.07 -12.50 -26.71
C GLU A 240 -10.31 -13.85 -26.73
N LYS A 241 -9.48 -14.12 -25.73
CA LYS A 241 -8.71 -15.36 -25.57
C LYS A 241 -9.44 -16.42 -24.77
N GLY A 242 -10.59 -16.06 -24.16
CA GLY A 242 -11.38 -16.93 -23.30
C GLY A 242 -10.94 -16.90 -21.83
N ASP A 243 -10.00 -16.05 -21.47
CA ASP A 243 -9.57 -15.82 -20.08
C ASP A 243 -10.56 -14.89 -19.36
N PRO A 244 -10.64 -14.92 -18.00
CA PRO A 244 -11.47 -13.98 -17.26
C PRO A 244 -11.08 -12.53 -17.57
N ALA A 245 -12.05 -11.71 -17.99
CA ALA A 245 -11.80 -10.33 -18.40
C ALA A 245 -11.43 -9.42 -17.22
N TYR A 246 -12.03 -9.66 -16.05
CA TYR A 246 -11.78 -8.93 -14.81
C TYR A 246 -10.95 -9.79 -13.84
N ASN A 247 -9.68 -9.97 -14.17
CA ASN A 247 -8.81 -10.99 -13.57
C ASN A 247 -7.72 -10.42 -12.68
N TYR A 248 -7.53 -9.10 -12.64
CA TYR A 248 -6.42 -8.51 -11.87
C TYR A 248 -6.89 -8.08 -10.49
N GLY A 249 -6.64 -8.96 -9.51
CA GLY A 249 -6.85 -8.66 -8.10
C GLY A 249 -5.85 -7.63 -7.58
N PHE A 250 -6.34 -6.69 -6.79
CA PHE A 250 -5.54 -5.63 -6.21
C PHE A 250 -5.09 -5.98 -4.79
N ASP A 251 -3.79 -5.95 -4.52
CA ASP A 251 -3.18 -6.32 -3.25
C ASP A 251 -2.63 -5.11 -2.47
N CYS A 252 -3.37 -4.00 -2.48
CA CYS A 252 -3.09 -2.81 -1.68
C CYS A 252 -1.64 -2.28 -1.76
N MET A 253 -0.94 -2.47 -2.89
CA MET A 253 0.38 -1.91 -3.12
C MET A 253 0.37 -0.91 -4.26
N HIS A 254 0.65 0.35 -3.94
CA HIS A 254 0.77 1.44 -4.90
C HIS A 254 2.16 2.09 -4.86
N PHE A 255 2.56 2.63 -5.99
CA PHE A 255 3.70 3.52 -6.12
C PHE A 255 3.21 4.82 -6.78
N LEU A 256 3.28 5.92 -6.06
CA LEU A 256 2.57 7.17 -6.37
C LEU A 256 3.53 8.34 -6.44
N HIS A 257 3.41 9.14 -7.50
CA HIS A 257 4.19 10.37 -7.66
C HIS A 257 3.59 11.50 -6.82
N GLN A 258 4.30 11.91 -5.78
CA GLN A 258 3.82 12.82 -4.73
C GLN A 258 3.31 14.19 -5.26
N PRO A 259 3.96 14.88 -6.22
CA PRO A 259 3.44 16.14 -6.76
C PRO A 259 2.02 16.05 -7.33
N HIS A 260 1.63 14.91 -7.88
CA HIS A 260 0.28 14.69 -8.41
C HIS A 260 -0.74 14.46 -7.29
N LEU A 261 -0.35 13.85 -6.17
CA LEU A 261 -1.24 13.67 -5.01
C LEU A 261 -1.74 14.99 -4.43
N LEU A 262 -0.92 16.03 -4.42
CA LEU A 262 -1.31 17.35 -3.94
C LEU A 262 -2.32 18.05 -4.88
N LEU A 263 -2.24 17.81 -6.18
CA LEU A 263 -3.15 18.35 -7.18
C LEU A 263 -4.48 17.59 -7.20
N ASP A 264 -4.45 16.27 -7.04
CA ASP A 264 -5.60 15.39 -7.20
C ASP A 264 -6.54 15.39 -5.97
N PHE A 265 -6.06 15.74 -4.78
CA PHE A 265 -6.92 15.96 -3.61
C PHE A 265 -7.74 17.27 -3.69
N LEU A 266 -7.39 18.16 -4.61
CA LEU A 266 -8.16 19.39 -4.90
C LEU A 266 -9.08 19.24 -6.12
N ILE A 267 -8.92 18.17 -6.93
CA ILE A 267 -9.70 17.88 -8.12
C ILE A 267 -10.04 16.38 -8.11
N PRO A 268 -11.28 15.94 -8.40
CA PRO A 268 -11.62 14.52 -8.40
C PRO A 268 -10.72 13.75 -9.39
N LEU A 269 -10.03 12.78 -8.84
CA LEU A 269 -9.01 11.87 -9.39
C LEU A 269 -8.96 11.80 -10.93
N ILE A 270 -8.13 12.61 -11.56
CA ILE A 270 -7.76 12.42 -12.96
C ILE A 270 -6.48 11.58 -12.96
N ILE A 271 -6.61 10.28 -12.74
CA ILE A 271 -5.50 9.34 -12.98
C ILE A 271 -5.42 9.15 -14.48
N SER A 272 -4.53 9.90 -15.13
CA SER A 272 -4.39 9.86 -16.59
C SER A 272 -3.61 8.64 -17.08
N THR A 273 -2.79 7.99 -16.22
CA THR A 273 -1.98 6.84 -16.64
C THR A 273 -1.62 5.97 -15.41
N VAL A 274 -2.09 4.74 -15.41
CA VAL A 274 -1.73 3.70 -14.42
C VAL A 274 -0.96 2.60 -15.12
N SER A 275 0.20 2.22 -14.57
CA SER A 275 0.91 1.02 -14.97
C SER A 275 0.60 -0.11 -13.98
N LEU A 276 0.03 -1.19 -14.50
CA LEU A 276 -0.21 -2.40 -13.73
C LEU A 276 0.92 -3.39 -13.99
N MET A 277 1.45 -3.99 -12.94
CA MET A 277 2.43 -5.07 -13.03
C MET A 277 1.92 -6.31 -12.33
N LEU A 278 2.06 -7.47 -12.98
CA LEU A 278 1.85 -8.75 -12.33
C LEU A 278 2.94 -8.95 -11.27
N GLY A 279 2.52 -9.12 -10.02
CA GLY A 279 3.41 -9.49 -8.94
C GLY A 279 3.85 -10.96 -9.10
N SER A 280 5.15 -11.22 -9.00
CA SER A 280 5.66 -12.55 -8.63
C SER A 280 5.92 -12.53 -7.14
N PHE A 281 5.31 -13.44 -6.39
CA PHE A 281 5.63 -13.71 -5.00
C PHE A 281 6.92 -14.49 -4.88
#